data_2dc71ca42b3430ea786bd4fe0034696c
#
_entry.id   2dc71ca42b3430ea786bd4fe0034696c
#
_cell.length_a   1.000
_cell.length_b   1.000
_cell.length_c   1.000
_cell.angle_alpha   90.00
_cell.angle_beta   90.00
_cell.angle_gamma   90.00
#
_symmetry.space_group_name_H-M   'P 1'
#
loop_
_entity.id
_entity.type
_entity.pdbx_description
1 polymer ?
#
loop_
_entity_poly.entity_id
_entity_poly.type
_entity_poly.pdbx_seq_one_letter_code
_entity_poly.pdbx_strand_id
1 'polypeptide(L)'
;MRIGLFTDTYPPYINGVSTSVHMLKIALENLGHEVFVVTVNQKASSYDFEEDGHIIKVPGVKTGIYDYRLTSMYPLKIAKKIKKMNLDIIHVHTEFSIGSFGRIIAKQLNIPIVATYHTYYEDYLYYVTKGYFNYISKNLLKTLTQFYADKTVNSLIVPAEKIKDLFINKYNYKKEIAVIPTGIAIERFYKENVDKNKKEEIYKSLKVDKDDFLILFVGRVAEEKNIEFLIEAHKKLVKEDNKYKLIIVGDGPDIKNLKELSKDIKDNVVFAGKSLWEDVPCYYDIADIFVTASRSETQGLTVLEALASSTPVVCANDPSYIDAIVPGSNGFVFDTEEEYLENIKKLRKDNKLREEFSINARNYSENFSSSKYAKRVLDVYEKAIKDYKNFKNKYIEEIIG
;
A
#
# COMPACT_ATOMS: atom_id res chain seq x y z
N MET A 1 -3.93 -13.35 21.37
CA MET A 1 -5.29 -12.99 20.86
C MET A 1 -5.60 -13.81 19.62
N ARG A 2 -6.88 -14.05 19.38
CA ARG A 2 -7.43 -14.62 18.13
C ARG A 2 -8.00 -13.50 17.28
N ILE A 3 -7.34 -13.18 16.18
CA ILE A 3 -7.56 -11.97 15.38
C ILE A 3 -8.14 -12.35 14.02
N GLY A 4 -9.24 -11.72 13.62
CA GLY A 4 -9.84 -11.89 12.29
C GLY A 4 -9.51 -10.70 11.38
N LEU A 5 -8.73 -10.88 10.31
CA LEU A 5 -8.47 -9.88 9.28
C LEU A 5 -9.43 -10.10 8.10
N PHE A 6 -10.22 -9.07 7.78
CA PHE A 6 -11.25 -9.13 6.75
C PHE A 6 -10.91 -8.17 5.61
N THR A 7 -10.71 -8.69 4.40
CA THR A 7 -10.28 -7.92 3.23
C THR A 7 -10.83 -8.48 1.93
N ASP A 8 -11.20 -7.64 0.98
CA ASP A 8 -11.64 -8.10 -0.36
C ASP A 8 -10.45 -8.50 -1.26
N THR A 9 -9.20 -8.12 -0.89
CA THR A 9 -7.98 -8.44 -1.64
C THR A 9 -6.90 -9.03 -0.76
N TYR A 10 -6.31 -10.15 -1.20
CA TYR A 10 -5.23 -10.87 -0.50
C TYR A 10 -4.38 -11.64 -1.53
N PRO A 11 -3.13 -12.01 -1.25
CA PRO A 11 -2.33 -12.78 -2.18
C PRO A 11 -3.06 -14.04 -2.73
N PRO A 12 -2.85 -14.36 -4.02
CA PRO A 12 -1.83 -13.86 -4.94
C PRO A 12 -2.17 -12.55 -5.67
N TYR A 13 -3.23 -11.84 -5.29
CA TYR A 13 -3.55 -10.53 -5.86
C TYR A 13 -2.62 -9.48 -5.27
N ILE A 14 -1.85 -8.77 -6.12
CA ILE A 14 -0.82 -7.82 -5.69
C ILE A 14 -1.37 -6.39 -5.78
N ASN A 15 -1.54 -5.76 -4.63
CA ASN A 15 -1.77 -4.32 -4.47
C ASN A 15 -1.35 -3.91 -3.05
N GLY A 16 -1.31 -2.61 -2.78
CA GLY A 16 -0.91 -2.08 -1.46
C GLY A 16 -1.71 -2.63 -0.28
N VAL A 17 -3.04 -2.81 -0.45
CA VAL A 17 -3.91 -3.37 0.60
C VAL A 17 -3.58 -4.84 0.86
N SER A 18 -3.50 -5.65 -0.20
CA SER A 18 -3.14 -7.06 -0.12
C SER A 18 -1.80 -7.27 0.59
N THR A 19 -0.78 -6.50 0.19
CA THR A 19 0.56 -6.53 0.79
C THR A 19 0.51 -6.13 2.27
N SER A 20 -0.20 -5.05 2.62
CA SER A 20 -0.34 -4.58 4.00
C SER A 20 -0.97 -5.63 4.91
N VAL A 21 -2.08 -6.25 4.47
CA VAL A 21 -2.78 -7.28 5.26
C VAL A 21 -1.92 -8.53 5.44
N HIS A 22 -1.22 -8.95 4.39
CA HIS A 22 -0.33 -10.10 4.44
C HIS A 22 0.85 -9.87 5.40
N MET A 23 1.48 -8.70 5.33
CA MET A 23 2.56 -8.33 6.26
C MET A 23 2.08 -8.24 7.71
N LEU A 24 0.88 -7.67 7.92
CA LEU A 24 0.29 -7.60 9.25
C LEU A 24 0.03 -9.00 9.82
N LYS A 25 -0.54 -9.93 9.01
CA LYS A 25 -0.76 -11.32 9.42
C LYS A 25 0.53 -11.96 9.92
N ILE A 26 1.58 -11.97 9.07
CA ILE A 26 2.86 -12.59 9.41
C ILE A 26 3.46 -11.96 10.68
N ALA A 27 3.43 -10.63 10.78
CA ALA A 27 4.02 -9.94 11.91
C ALA A 27 3.26 -10.19 13.23
N LEU A 28 1.93 -10.29 13.19
CA LEU A 28 1.10 -10.65 14.35
C LEU A 28 1.33 -12.10 14.78
N GLU A 29 1.47 -13.03 13.84
CA GLU A 29 1.79 -14.44 14.11
C GLU A 29 3.18 -14.58 14.75
N ASN A 30 4.18 -13.84 14.24
CA ASN A 30 5.52 -13.79 14.84
C ASN A 30 5.52 -13.22 16.27
N LEU A 31 4.51 -12.42 16.63
CA LEU A 31 4.29 -11.93 17.99
C LEU A 31 3.46 -12.90 18.86
N GLY A 32 3.16 -14.10 18.37
CA GLY A 32 2.47 -15.16 19.11
C GLY A 32 0.94 -15.05 19.10
N HIS A 33 0.34 -14.33 18.16
CA HIS A 33 -1.11 -14.25 18.00
C HIS A 33 -1.61 -15.26 16.96
N GLU A 34 -2.83 -15.75 17.12
CA GLU A 34 -3.51 -16.60 16.15
C GLU A 34 -4.32 -15.71 15.19
N VAL A 35 -3.98 -15.74 13.90
CA VAL A 35 -4.54 -14.82 12.91
C VAL A 35 -5.33 -15.58 11.84
N PHE A 36 -6.55 -15.14 11.59
CA PHE A 36 -7.43 -15.67 10.56
C PHE A 36 -7.68 -14.60 9.50
N VAL A 37 -7.51 -14.95 8.23
CA VAL A 37 -7.81 -14.06 7.10
C VAL A 37 -9.08 -14.54 6.41
N VAL A 38 -10.02 -13.63 6.20
CA VAL A 38 -11.20 -13.85 5.38
C VAL A 38 -11.12 -12.96 4.16
N THR A 39 -11.13 -13.56 2.96
CA THR A 39 -10.96 -12.83 1.70
C THR A 39 -11.80 -13.42 0.57
N VAL A 40 -11.83 -12.75 -0.58
CA VAL A 40 -12.49 -13.26 -1.80
C VAL A 40 -11.54 -14.20 -2.55
N ASN A 41 -12.07 -15.31 -3.06
CA ASN A 41 -11.32 -16.21 -3.94
C ASN A 41 -11.13 -15.53 -5.32
N GLN A 42 -9.91 -15.11 -5.61
CA GLN A 42 -9.59 -14.41 -6.85
C GLN A 42 -9.45 -15.35 -8.06
N LYS A 43 -9.25 -16.66 -7.81
CA LYS A 43 -9.03 -17.64 -8.88
C LYS A 43 -10.30 -18.39 -9.27
N ALA A 44 -11.21 -18.63 -8.32
CA ALA A 44 -12.36 -19.48 -8.53
C ALA A 44 -13.64 -18.96 -7.85
N SER A 45 -14.78 -19.42 -8.32
CA SER A 45 -16.11 -19.19 -7.69
C SER A 45 -16.44 -20.30 -6.68
N SER A 46 -15.45 -20.77 -5.93
CA SER A 46 -15.56 -21.80 -4.90
C SER A 46 -14.92 -21.34 -3.59
N TYR A 47 -15.30 -21.99 -2.50
CA TYR A 47 -14.60 -21.84 -1.22
C TYR A 47 -13.24 -22.50 -1.31
N ASP A 48 -12.24 -21.88 -0.71
CA ASP A 48 -10.92 -22.42 -0.53
C ASP A 48 -10.42 -22.14 0.89
N PHE A 49 -9.63 -23.04 1.47
CA PHE A 49 -9.14 -22.97 2.84
C PHE A 49 -7.66 -23.35 2.82
N GLU A 50 -6.81 -22.38 3.09
CA GLU A 50 -5.37 -22.55 3.16
C GLU A 50 -4.88 -22.44 4.60
N GLU A 51 -3.65 -22.90 4.89
CA GLU A 51 -3.01 -22.87 6.20
C GLU A 51 -3.92 -23.43 7.31
N ASP A 52 -4.39 -24.67 7.14
CA ASP A 52 -5.30 -25.37 8.08
C ASP A 52 -6.58 -24.59 8.41
N GLY A 53 -6.99 -23.70 7.49
CA GLY A 53 -8.20 -22.89 7.61
C GLY A 53 -8.00 -21.53 8.25
N HIS A 54 -6.76 -21.11 8.43
CA HIS A 54 -6.43 -19.73 8.85
C HIS A 54 -6.65 -18.72 7.71
N ILE A 55 -6.54 -19.15 6.44
CA ILE A 55 -6.93 -18.33 5.29
C ILE A 55 -8.19 -18.90 4.67
N ILE A 56 -9.26 -18.12 4.68
CA ILE A 56 -10.59 -18.47 4.18
C ILE A 56 -10.89 -17.64 2.95
N LYS A 57 -10.95 -18.31 1.79
CA LYS A 57 -11.30 -17.65 0.52
C LYS A 57 -12.76 -17.95 0.16
N VAL A 58 -13.56 -16.89 0.05
CA VAL A 58 -15.00 -16.94 -0.23
C VAL A 58 -15.23 -16.83 -1.73
N PRO A 59 -16.17 -17.59 -2.33
CA PRO A 59 -16.50 -17.47 -3.75
C PRO A 59 -16.83 -16.04 -4.16
N GLY A 60 -16.23 -15.56 -5.25
CA GLY A 60 -16.47 -14.22 -5.78
C GLY A 60 -16.87 -14.22 -7.25
N VAL A 61 -17.63 -13.20 -7.67
CA VAL A 61 -18.03 -12.95 -9.05
C VAL A 61 -17.22 -11.76 -9.59
N LYS A 62 -16.71 -11.86 -10.82
CA LYS A 62 -15.97 -10.76 -11.47
C LYS A 62 -16.87 -9.53 -11.65
N THR A 63 -16.35 -8.36 -11.31
CA THR A 63 -17.10 -7.09 -11.45
C THR A 63 -16.95 -6.44 -12.81
N GLY A 64 -15.96 -6.88 -13.61
CA GLY A 64 -15.57 -6.18 -14.85
C GLY A 64 -14.72 -4.92 -14.62
N ILE A 65 -14.50 -4.52 -13.38
CA ILE A 65 -13.61 -3.40 -13.01
C ILE A 65 -12.29 -4.01 -12.55
N TYR A 66 -11.26 -3.91 -13.38
CA TYR A 66 -9.99 -4.63 -13.16
C TYR A 66 -10.22 -6.12 -12.85
N ASP A 67 -9.35 -6.74 -12.08
CA ASP A 67 -9.51 -8.12 -11.61
C ASP A 67 -10.31 -8.23 -10.30
N TYR A 68 -11.06 -7.20 -9.93
CA TYR A 68 -11.85 -7.21 -8.69
C TYR A 68 -13.01 -8.20 -8.76
N ARG A 69 -13.15 -8.96 -7.68
CA ARG A 69 -14.31 -9.83 -7.45
C ARG A 69 -15.05 -9.41 -6.20
N LEU A 70 -16.36 -9.47 -6.25
CA LEU A 70 -17.23 -9.26 -5.09
C LEU A 70 -17.88 -10.57 -4.69
N THR A 71 -18.22 -10.70 -3.41
CA THR A 71 -18.93 -11.85 -2.86
C THR A 71 -20.21 -11.42 -2.16
N SER A 72 -20.96 -12.38 -1.63
CA SER A 72 -22.09 -12.09 -0.75
C SER A 72 -21.65 -11.30 0.48
N MET A 73 -22.42 -10.27 0.86
CA MET A 73 -22.19 -9.53 2.10
C MET A 73 -22.42 -10.37 3.38
N TYR A 74 -22.98 -11.59 3.25
CA TYR A 74 -23.17 -12.52 4.37
C TYR A 74 -23.08 -13.98 3.91
N PRO A 75 -21.86 -14.52 3.73
CA PRO A 75 -21.69 -15.92 3.35
C PRO A 75 -21.99 -16.85 4.53
N LEU A 76 -23.20 -17.40 4.58
CA LEU A 76 -23.74 -18.22 5.69
C LEU A 76 -22.81 -19.33 6.15
N LYS A 77 -22.17 -20.05 5.20
CA LYS A 77 -21.23 -21.14 5.51
C LYS A 77 -20.06 -20.65 6.35
N ILE A 78 -19.54 -19.48 6.02
CA ILE A 78 -18.38 -18.88 6.70
C ILE A 78 -18.82 -18.23 8.03
N ALA A 79 -19.97 -17.58 8.07
CA ALA A 79 -20.52 -17.04 9.32
C ALA A 79 -20.62 -18.13 10.43
N LYS A 80 -21.07 -19.35 10.07
CA LYS A 80 -21.11 -20.48 10.99
C LYS A 80 -19.71 -20.94 11.44
N LYS A 81 -18.71 -20.89 10.54
CA LYS A 81 -17.32 -21.24 10.86
C LYS A 81 -16.70 -20.21 11.81
N ILE A 82 -16.84 -18.91 11.49
CA ILE A 82 -16.26 -17.81 12.29
C ILE A 82 -16.82 -17.80 13.72
N LYS A 83 -18.12 -18.09 13.89
CA LYS A 83 -18.73 -18.19 15.24
C LYS A 83 -18.02 -19.21 16.15
N LYS A 84 -17.36 -20.22 15.58
CA LYS A 84 -16.61 -21.26 16.32
C LYS A 84 -15.15 -20.89 16.56
N MET A 85 -14.66 -19.81 15.96
CA MET A 85 -13.25 -19.41 16.05
C MET A 85 -12.92 -18.65 17.33
N ASN A 86 -13.93 -18.20 18.10
CA ASN A 86 -13.75 -17.43 19.32
C ASN A 86 -12.79 -16.23 19.12
N LEU A 87 -13.05 -15.41 18.10
CA LEU A 87 -12.23 -14.24 17.82
C LEU A 87 -12.35 -13.20 18.93
N ASP A 88 -11.24 -12.62 19.34
CA ASP A 88 -11.18 -11.52 20.29
C ASP A 88 -11.50 -10.17 19.66
N ILE A 89 -11.15 -10.04 18.36
CA ILE A 89 -11.27 -8.80 17.58
C ILE A 89 -11.40 -9.09 16.10
N ILE A 90 -12.11 -8.22 15.39
CA ILE A 90 -12.14 -8.19 13.92
C ILE A 90 -11.51 -6.90 13.43
N HIS A 91 -10.59 -7.02 12.45
CA HIS A 91 -9.98 -5.89 11.75
C HIS A 91 -10.38 -5.94 10.28
N VAL A 92 -11.06 -4.90 9.81
CA VAL A 92 -11.50 -4.76 8.41
C VAL A 92 -10.57 -3.81 7.65
N HIS A 93 -10.18 -4.23 6.44
CA HIS A 93 -9.23 -3.50 5.60
C HIS A 93 -9.84 -2.98 4.29
N THR A 94 -11.11 -3.30 4.04
CA THR A 94 -11.86 -2.83 2.88
C THR A 94 -13.31 -2.53 3.26
N GLU A 95 -13.99 -1.71 2.46
CA GLU A 95 -15.38 -1.29 2.70
C GLU A 95 -16.39 -2.13 1.91
N PHE A 96 -15.92 -3.02 1.03
CA PHE A 96 -16.80 -3.78 0.13
C PHE A 96 -17.38 -5.05 0.79
N SER A 97 -17.52 -6.12 0.05
CA SER A 97 -18.29 -7.30 0.46
C SER A 97 -17.74 -7.97 1.73
N ILE A 98 -16.45 -8.27 1.80
CA ILE A 98 -15.84 -8.91 2.96
C ILE A 98 -15.70 -7.96 4.13
N GLY A 99 -15.36 -6.70 3.89
CA GLY A 99 -15.32 -5.69 4.95
C GLY A 99 -16.70 -5.45 5.57
N SER A 100 -17.78 -5.41 4.77
CA SER A 100 -19.15 -5.34 5.26
C SER A 100 -19.53 -6.61 6.05
N PHE A 101 -19.13 -7.79 5.57
CA PHE A 101 -19.30 -9.05 6.29
C PHE A 101 -18.63 -9.04 7.67
N GLY A 102 -17.38 -8.56 7.74
CA GLY A 102 -16.65 -8.40 9.00
C GLY A 102 -17.38 -7.55 10.01
N ARG A 103 -17.97 -6.43 9.57
CA ARG A 103 -18.78 -5.53 10.42
C ARG A 103 -20.04 -6.19 10.96
N ILE A 104 -20.77 -6.92 10.11
CA ILE A 104 -21.98 -7.64 10.51
C ILE A 104 -21.64 -8.74 11.52
N ILE A 105 -20.58 -9.52 11.25
CA ILE A 105 -20.18 -10.63 12.13
C ILE A 105 -19.66 -10.13 13.48
N ALA A 106 -18.87 -9.05 13.52
CA ALA A 106 -18.40 -8.44 14.76
C ALA A 106 -19.58 -8.05 15.68
N LYS A 107 -20.61 -7.41 15.10
CA LYS A 107 -21.84 -7.05 15.82
C LYS A 107 -22.59 -8.28 16.34
N GLN A 108 -22.69 -9.35 15.53
CA GLN A 108 -23.39 -10.59 15.96
C GLN A 108 -22.65 -11.35 17.05
N LEU A 109 -21.31 -11.29 17.04
CA LEU A 109 -20.47 -11.96 18.03
C LEU A 109 -20.24 -11.09 19.28
N ASN A 110 -20.69 -9.85 19.27
CA ASN A 110 -20.46 -8.87 20.34
C ASN A 110 -18.98 -8.70 20.67
N ILE A 111 -18.14 -8.56 19.64
CA ILE A 111 -16.70 -8.32 19.75
C ILE A 111 -16.33 -6.99 19.08
N PRO A 112 -15.23 -6.34 19.52
CA PRO A 112 -14.81 -5.07 18.96
C PRO A 112 -14.34 -5.21 17.51
N ILE A 113 -14.44 -4.11 16.78
CA ILE A 113 -14.01 -3.99 15.40
C ILE A 113 -13.12 -2.78 15.21
N VAL A 114 -11.98 -3.00 14.51
CA VAL A 114 -11.07 -1.98 14.04
C VAL A 114 -11.14 -1.91 12.52
N ALA A 115 -10.96 -0.74 11.94
CA ALA A 115 -10.83 -0.57 10.49
C ALA A 115 -9.53 0.15 10.16
N THR A 116 -8.86 -0.28 9.09
CA THR A 116 -7.80 0.50 8.44
C THR A 116 -8.29 1.02 7.09
N TYR A 117 -8.16 2.33 6.89
CA TYR A 117 -8.48 2.98 5.63
C TYR A 117 -7.25 3.05 4.74
N HIS A 118 -7.22 2.24 3.67
CA HIS A 118 -6.05 2.09 2.80
C HIS A 118 -6.12 2.88 1.50
N THR A 119 -7.32 3.23 1.03
CA THR A 119 -7.51 3.73 -0.33
C THR A 119 -8.17 5.09 -0.33
N TYR A 120 -7.55 6.06 -0.99
CA TYR A 120 -8.17 7.37 -1.23
C TYR A 120 -9.18 7.25 -2.37
N TYR A 121 -10.39 6.80 -2.01
CA TYR A 121 -11.44 6.46 -2.99
C TYR A 121 -11.89 7.63 -3.87
N GLU A 122 -11.71 8.87 -3.43
CA GLU A 122 -12.13 10.03 -4.22
C GLU A 122 -11.33 10.18 -5.49
N ASP A 123 -10.02 10.02 -5.41
CA ASP A 123 -9.15 10.05 -6.59
C ASP A 123 -9.43 8.82 -7.47
N TYR A 124 -9.62 7.64 -6.85
CA TYR A 124 -9.92 6.43 -7.56
C TYR A 124 -11.23 6.50 -8.37
N LEU A 125 -12.30 7.11 -7.79
CA LEU A 125 -13.56 7.32 -8.50
C LEU A 125 -13.42 8.27 -9.69
N TYR A 126 -12.62 9.31 -9.55
CA TYR A 126 -12.36 10.23 -10.67
C TYR A 126 -11.82 9.49 -11.90
N TYR A 127 -10.84 8.61 -11.70
CA TYR A 127 -10.24 7.81 -12.77
C TYR A 127 -11.19 6.73 -13.33
N VAL A 128 -11.98 6.09 -12.50
CA VAL A 128 -12.95 5.06 -12.95
C VAL A 128 -14.11 5.66 -13.73
N THR A 129 -14.59 6.84 -13.31
CA THR A 129 -15.77 7.48 -13.95
C THR A 129 -15.39 8.47 -15.04
N LYS A 130 -14.10 8.68 -15.32
CA LYS A 130 -13.59 9.70 -16.26
C LYS A 130 -14.24 11.08 -16.05
N GLY A 131 -14.54 11.41 -14.80
CA GLY A 131 -15.15 12.69 -14.43
C GLY A 131 -16.66 12.84 -14.67
N TYR A 132 -17.34 11.86 -15.25
CA TYR A 132 -18.76 12.00 -15.68
C TYR A 132 -19.78 12.01 -14.52
N PHE A 133 -19.44 11.59 -13.29
CA PHE A 133 -20.35 11.53 -12.15
C PHE A 133 -19.84 12.29 -10.90
N ASN A 134 -19.17 13.42 -11.09
CA ASN A 134 -18.36 14.04 -10.03
C ASN A 134 -19.11 14.48 -8.76
N TYR A 135 -20.32 14.99 -8.83
CA TYR A 135 -20.98 15.56 -7.65
C TYR A 135 -21.77 14.52 -6.85
N ILE A 136 -22.59 13.71 -7.52
CA ILE A 136 -23.44 12.70 -6.87
C ILE A 136 -22.58 11.58 -6.31
N SER A 137 -21.58 11.11 -7.05
CA SER A 137 -20.69 10.03 -6.62
C SER A 137 -19.78 10.46 -5.44
N LYS A 138 -19.28 11.70 -5.43
CA LYS A 138 -18.48 12.24 -4.31
C LYS A 138 -19.30 12.34 -3.00
N ASN A 139 -20.53 12.82 -3.08
CA ASN A 139 -21.39 12.91 -1.89
C ASN A 139 -21.82 11.53 -1.38
N LEU A 140 -22.15 10.61 -2.28
CA LEU A 140 -22.47 9.24 -1.91
C LEU A 140 -21.27 8.56 -1.26
N LEU A 141 -20.08 8.70 -1.85
CA LEU A 141 -18.84 8.16 -1.30
C LEU A 141 -18.54 8.75 0.08
N LYS A 142 -18.66 10.07 0.24
CA LYS A 142 -18.48 10.73 1.52
C LYS A 142 -19.42 10.12 2.58
N THR A 143 -20.69 9.98 2.26
CA THR A 143 -21.71 9.42 3.18
C THR A 143 -21.40 7.96 3.53
N LEU A 144 -20.99 7.15 2.56
CA LEU A 144 -20.59 5.77 2.78
C LEU A 144 -19.33 5.68 3.65
N THR A 145 -18.31 6.48 3.35
CA THR A 145 -17.07 6.51 4.14
C THR A 145 -17.33 6.94 5.58
N GLN A 146 -18.15 7.98 5.79
CA GLN A 146 -18.57 8.40 7.13
C GLN A 146 -19.32 7.27 7.86
N PHE A 147 -20.27 6.61 7.19
CA PHE A 147 -21.05 5.53 7.79
C PHE A 147 -20.14 4.36 8.21
N TYR A 148 -19.26 3.92 7.32
CA TYR A 148 -18.36 2.79 7.60
C TYR A 148 -17.31 3.12 8.66
N ALA A 149 -16.75 4.32 8.66
CA ALA A 149 -15.72 4.69 9.60
C ALA A 149 -16.27 5.07 10.98
N ASP A 150 -17.39 5.81 11.06
CA ASP A 150 -17.86 6.35 12.33
C ASP A 150 -18.83 5.43 13.06
N LYS A 151 -19.84 4.90 12.35
CA LYS A 151 -20.95 4.16 13.00
C LYS A 151 -20.71 2.68 13.17
N THR A 152 -19.78 2.10 12.44
CA THR A 152 -19.61 0.64 12.40
C THR A 152 -18.32 0.13 13.03
N VAL A 153 -17.40 1.01 13.44
CA VAL A 153 -16.10 0.62 14.02
C VAL A 153 -15.86 1.24 15.40
N ASN A 154 -15.08 0.54 16.22
CA ASN A 154 -14.66 1.04 17.54
C ASN A 154 -13.44 1.95 17.41
N SER A 155 -12.49 1.62 16.51
CA SER A 155 -11.28 2.41 16.25
C SER A 155 -10.97 2.45 14.77
N LEU A 156 -10.48 3.60 14.30
CA LEU A 156 -10.03 3.81 12.92
C LEU A 156 -8.52 3.98 12.89
N ILE A 157 -7.87 3.24 12.00
CA ILE A 157 -6.45 3.39 11.65
C ILE A 157 -6.35 4.02 10.28
N VAL A 158 -5.44 4.98 10.13
CA VAL A 158 -5.09 5.59 8.83
C VAL A 158 -3.57 5.58 8.66
N PRO A 159 -3.06 5.50 7.42
CA PRO A 159 -1.63 5.32 7.19
C PRO A 159 -0.80 6.60 7.30
N ALA A 160 -1.43 7.78 7.22
CA ALA A 160 -0.73 9.07 7.27
C ALA A 160 -1.62 10.19 7.85
N GLU A 161 -1.00 11.25 8.36
CA GLU A 161 -1.72 12.43 8.89
C GLU A 161 -2.60 13.09 7.82
N LYS A 162 -2.18 13.15 6.56
CA LYS A 162 -3.02 13.61 5.42
C LYS A 162 -4.41 12.95 5.41
N ILE A 163 -4.47 11.66 5.68
CA ILE A 163 -5.74 10.91 5.68
C ILE A 163 -6.53 11.18 6.95
N LYS A 164 -5.87 11.34 8.10
CA LYS A 164 -6.53 11.75 9.34
C LYS A 164 -7.19 13.13 9.20
N ASP A 165 -6.47 14.11 8.62
CA ASP A 165 -6.99 15.44 8.35
C ASP A 165 -8.21 15.40 7.42
N LEU A 166 -8.18 14.54 6.40
CA LEU A 166 -9.32 14.30 5.54
C LEU A 166 -10.55 13.83 6.33
N PHE A 167 -10.38 12.87 7.25
CA PHE A 167 -11.48 12.36 8.08
C PHE A 167 -12.01 13.42 9.02
N ILE A 168 -11.16 14.21 9.66
CA ILE A 168 -11.57 15.28 10.58
C ILE A 168 -12.26 16.41 9.82
N ASN A 169 -11.61 16.96 8.80
CA ASN A 169 -12.03 18.20 8.15
C ASN A 169 -13.16 17.99 7.13
N LYS A 170 -13.09 16.90 6.36
CA LYS A 170 -14.06 16.67 5.28
C LYS A 170 -15.17 15.72 5.66
N TYR A 171 -14.87 14.66 6.44
CA TYR A 171 -15.86 13.67 6.85
C TYR A 171 -16.44 13.95 8.23
N ASN A 172 -15.98 14.99 8.93
CA ASN A 172 -16.46 15.39 10.27
C ASN A 172 -16.41 14.21 11.27
N TYR A 173 -15.37 13.40 11.18
CA TYR A 173 -15.17 12.25 12.07
C TYR A 173 -14.86 12.73 13.49
N LYS A 174 -15.56 12.15 14.51
CA LYS A 174 -15.50 12.66 15.89
C LYS A 174 -14.74 11.75 16.84
N LYS A 175 -14.46 10.50 16.44
CA LYS A 175 -13.74 9.56 17.28
C LYS A 175 -12.23 9.72 17.07
N GLU A 176 -11.46 9.10 17.94
CA GLU A 176 -10.00 9.03 17.80
C GLU A 176 -9.59 8.27 16.53
N ILE A 177 -8.58 8.77 15.86
CA ILE A 177 -7.95 8.16 14.69
C ILE A 177 -6.51 7.85 15.05
N ALA A 178 -6.11 6.60 14.94
CA ALA A 178 -4.73 6.19 15.08
C ALA A 178 -4.00 6.35 13.74
N VAL A 179 -2.94 7.15 13.71
CA VAL A 179 -2.06 7.26 12.52
C VAL A 179 -0.96 6.22 12.66
N ILE A 180 -1.05 5.17 11.85
CA ILE A 180 -0.10 4.07 11.86
C ILE A 180 0.34 3.79 10.43
N PRO A 181 1.53 4.24 10.03
CA PRO A 181 2.10 3.91 8.74
C PRO A 181 2.14 2.40 8.52
N THR A 182 1.70 1.95 7.36
CA THR A 182 1.75 0.55 6.97
C THR A 182 3.19 0.07 6.97
N GLY A 183 3.45 -1.04 7.64
CA GLY A 183 4.77 -1.66 7.65
C GLY A 183 4.98 -2.56 6.44
N ILE A 184 6.24 -2.67 6.04
CA ILE A 184 6.70 -3.60 5.02
C ILE A 184 7.69 -4.60 5.61
N ALA A 185 7.90 -5.74 4.94
CA ALA A 185 8.96 -6.67 5.25
C ALA A 185 10.30 -6.10 4.75
N ILE A 186 10.86 -5.14 5.51
CA ILE A 186 12.04 -4.40 5.11
C ILE A 186 13.23 -5.32 4.83
N GLU A 187 13.34 -6.43 5.55
CA GLU A 187 14.42 -7.41 5.44
C GLU A 187 14.51 -8.01 4.04
N ARG A 188 13.41 -8.10 3.31
CA ARG A 188 13.39 -8.58 1.92
C ARG A 188 14.17 -7.69 0.96
N PHE A 189 14.20 -6.41 1.26
CA PHE A 189 14.82 -5.40 0.41
C PHE A 189 16.29 -5.16 0.76
N TYR A 190 16.78 -5.83 1.79
CA TYR A 190 18.18 -5.72 2.20
C TYR A 190 19.09 -6.35 1.15
N LYS A 191 20.14 -5.63 0.74
CA LYS A 191 21.08 -6.07 -0.31
C LYS A 191 21.65 -7.45 -0.07
N GLU A 192 21.88 -7.80 1.20
CA GLU A 192 22.36 -9.11 1.64
C GLU A 192 21.37 -10.25 1.42
N ASN A 193 20.08 -9.94 1.31
CA ASN A 193 18.99 -10.91 1.14
C ASN A 193 18.49 -11.01 -0.31
N VAL A 194 19.00 -10.17 -1.21
CA VAL A 194 18.61 -10.20 -2.62
C VAL A 194 19.29 -11.39 -3.34
N ASP A 195 18.50 -12.13 -4.11
CA ASP A 195 19.01 -13.24 -4.95
C ASP A 195 19.94 -12.71 -6.03
N LYS A 196 21.23 -13.01 -5.86
CA LYS A 196 22.31 -12.53 -6.77
C LYS A 196 22.16 -13.05 -8.20
N ASN A 197 21.72 -14.30 -8.38
CA ASN A 197 21.55 -14.89 -9.70
C ASN A 197 20.38 -14.21 -10.43
N LYS A 198 19.26 -14.01 -9.70
CA LYS A 198 18.09 -13.33 -10.23
C LYS A 198 18.37 -11.87 -10.55
N LYS A 199 19.11 -11.19 -9.70
CA LYS A 199 19.59 -9.82 -9.95
C LYS A 199 20.39 -9.72 -11.25
N GLU A 200 21.32 -10.66 -11.49
CA GLU A 200 22.11 -10.68 -12.73
C GLU A 200 21.25 -10.97 -13.97
N GLU A 201 20.29 -11.89 -13.87
CA GLU A 201 19.32 -12.17 -14.95
C GLU A 201 18.53 -10.91 -15.32
N ILE A 202 17.99 -10.23 -14.31
CA ILE A 202 17.23 -8.99 -14.49
C ILE A 202 18.13 -7.93 -15.12
N TYR A 203 19.31 -7.69 -14.58
CA TYR A 203 20.24 -6.70 -15.10
C TYR A 203 20.54 -6.93 -16.59
N LYS A 204 20.83 -8.18 -16.99
CA LYS A 204 21.06 -8.55 -18.40
C LYS A 204 19.81 -8.32 -19.27
N SER A 205 18.62 -8.59 -18.73
CA SER A 205 17.36 -8.42 -19.47
C SER A 205 17.03 -6.96 -19.77
N LEU A 206 17.48 -6.04 -18.93
CA LEU A 206 17.26 -4.60 -19.09
C LEU A 206 18.12 -3.99 -20.18
N LYS A 207 19.18 -4.69 -20.63
CA LYS A 207 20.13 -4.23 -21.67
C LYS A 207 20.75 -2.87 -21.35
N VAL A 208 21.14 -2.69 -20.08
CA VAL A 208 21.82 -1.49 -19.57
C VAL A 208 23.30 -1.77 -19.35
N ASP A 209 24.14 -0.76 -19.46
CA ASP A 209 25.58 -0.82 -19.25
C ASP A 209 25.94 -0.52 -17.78
N LYS A 210 27.13 -0.99 -17.34
CA LYS A 210 27.61 -0.75 -15.97
C LYS A 210 27.82 0.73 -15.63
N ASP A 211 28.06 1.56 -16.64
CA ASP A 211 28.29 3.00 -16.50
C ASP A 211 26.99 3.82 -16.62
N ASP A 212 25.87 3.15 -16.88
CA ASP A 212 24.58 3.82 -16.93
C ASP A 212 24.12 4.20 -15.51
N PHE A 213 23.42 5.33 -15.41
CA PHE A 213 22.79 5.77 -14.18
C PHE A 213 21.33 5.35 -14.18
N LEU A 214 21.00 4.40 -13.31
CA LEU A 214 19.73 3.72 -13.31
C LEU A 214 18.72 4.42 -12.41
N ILE A 215 17.71 5.01 -13.02
CA ILE A 215 16.57 5.68 -12.37
C ILE A 215 15.39 4.72 -12.39
N LEU A 216 14.89 4.34 -11.23
CA LEU A 216 13.84 3.33 -11.10
C LEU A 216 12.49 3.93 -10.74
N PHE A 217 11.45 3.50 -11.43
CA PHE A 217 10.05 3.60 -11.02
C PHE A 217 9.47 2.19 -10.84
N VAL A 218 8.75 1.96 -9.75
CA VAL A 218 8.01 0.71 -9.49
C VAL A 218 6.57 1.05 -9.17
N GLY A 219 5.62 0.43 -9.86
CA GLY A 219 4.21 0.64 -9.56
C GLY A 219 3.26 0.30 -10.70
N ARG A 220 1.97 0.52 -10.49
CA ARG A 220 0.97 0.43 -11.55
C ARG A 220 1.21 1.52 -12.58
N VAL A 221 1.20 1.14 -13.86
CA VAL A 221 1.38 2.09 -14.97
C VAL A 221 0.03 2.70 -15.33
N ALA A 222 -0.32 3.80 -14.67
CA ALA A 222 -1.60 4.48 -14.80
C ALA A 222 -1.45 5.99 -14.59
N GLU A 223 -2.40 6.76 -15.12
CA GLU A 223 -2.38 8.23 -15.17
C GLU A 223 -2.08 8.88 -13.82
N GLU A 224 -2.67 8.36 -12.72
CA GLU A 224 -2.49 8.90 -11.37
C GLU A 224 -1.05 8.77 -10.83
N LYS A 225 -0.20 7.96 -11.47
CA LYS A 225 1.22 7.85 -11.12
C LYS A 225 2.11 8.87 -11.79
N ASN A 226 1.55 9.63 -12.74
CA ASN A 226 2.22 10.73 -13.43
C ASN A 226 3.58 10.34 -14.03
N ILE A 227 3.62 9.13 -14.66
CA ILE A 227 4.85 8.61 -15.29
C ILE A 227 5.19 9.42 -16.54
N GLU A 228 4.20 10.04 -17.17
CA GLU A 228 4.38 10.99 -18.28
C GLU A 228 5.37 12.10 -17.91
N PHE A 229 5.19 12.72 -16.74
CA PHE A 229 6.14 13.72 -16.20
C PHE A 229 7.57 13.16 -16.11
N LEU A 230 7.73 11.93 -15.59
CA LEU A 230 9.05 11.31 -15.47
C LEU A 230 9.73 11.11 -16.82
N ILE A 231 8.97 10.69 -17.85
CA ILE A 231 9.47 10.49 -19.21
C ILE A 231 9.85 11.82 -19.87
N GLU A 232 8.99 12.85 -19.77
CA GLU A 232 9.26 14.17 -20.36
C GLU A 232 10.50 14.82 -19.72
N ALA A 233 10.64 14.75 -18.40
CA ALA A 233 11.84 15.20 -17.71
C ALA A 233 13.07 14.36 -18.11
N HIS A 234 12.91 13.04 -18.28
CA HIS A 234 13.99 12.16 -18.69
C HIS A 234 14.53 12.49 -20.08
N LYS A 235 13.69 12.94 -21.02
CA LYS A 235 14.15 13.43 -22.35
C LYS A 235 15.19 14.55 -22.23
N LYS A 236 15.03 15.43 -21.22
CA LYS A 236 16.00 16.51 -20.97
C LYS A 236 17.31 15.99 -20.41
N LEU A 237 17.27 15.00 -19.49
CA LEU A 237 18.46 14.35 -18.97
C LEU A 237 19.26 13.64 -20.07
N VAL A 238 18.58 12.89 -20.92
CA VAL A 238 19.22 12.13 -22.03
C VAL A 238 19.89 13.05 -23.06
N LYS A 239 19.34 14.26 -23.30
CA LYS A 239 19.99 15.26 -24.16
C LYS A 239 21.33 15.76 -23.62
N GLU A 240 21.51 15.75 -22.30
CA GLU A 240 22.75 16.17 -21.64
C GLU A 240 23.75 15.00 -21.50
N ASP A 241 23.24 13.80 -21.17
CA ASP A 241 24.05 12.59 -20.99
C ASP A 241 23.19 11.34 -21.30
N ASN A 242 23.55 10.61 -22.35
CA ASN A 242 22.82 9.40 -22.78
C ASN A 242 22.98 8.20 -21.83
N LYS A 243 23.76 8.32 -20.76
CA LYS A 243 23.93 7.32 -19.70
C LYS A 243 22.80 7.31 -18.67
N TYR A 244 21.89 8.24 -18.72
CA TYR A 244 20.67 8.17 -17.90
C TYR A 244 19.72 7.11 -18.48
N LYS A 245 19.25 6.18 -17.62
CA LYS A 245 18.28 5.14 -17.97
C LYS A 245 17.12 5.16 -16.99
N LEU A 246 15.90 5.31 -17.51
CA LEU A 246 14.66 5.22 -16.72
C LEU A 246 14.08 3.81 -16.87
N ILE A 247 14.03 3.08 -15.76
CA ILE A 247 13.48 1.72 -15.69
C ILE A 247 12.08 1.81 -15.06
N ILE A 248 11.07 1.36 -15.80
CA ILE A 248 9.67 1.35 -15.37
C ILE A 248 9.26 -0.10 -15.15
N VAL A 249 9.08 -0.47 -13.87
CA VAL A 249 8.64 -1.80 -13.44
C VAL A 249 7.17 -1.76 -13.08
N GLY A 250 6.36 -2.52 -13.78
CA GLY A 250 4.93 -2.60 -13.60
C GLY A 250 4.18 -2.70 -14.92
N ASP A 251 2.86 -2.78 -14.81
CA ASP A 251 1.94 -2.82 -15.94
C ASP A 251 0.68 -2.00 -15.62
N GLY A 252 -0.08 -1.66 -16.64
CA GLY A 252 -1.31 -0.92 -16.45
C GLY A 252 -1.88 -0.29 -17.71
N PRO A 253 -3.02 0.42 -17.60
CA PRO A 253 -3.75 0.91 -18.74
C PRO A 253 -2.98 1.91 -19.60
N ASP A 254 -2.00 2.61 -19.05
CA ASP A 254 -1.30 3.72 -19.72
C ASP A 254 -0.03 3.30 -20.46
N ILE A 255 0.35 2.02 -20.41
CA ILE A 255 1.61 1.49 -20.96
C ILE A 255 1.78 1.82 -22.46
N LYS A 256 0.70 1.82 -23.25
CA LYS A 256 0.75 2.09 -24.69
C LYS A 256 1.08 3.55 -24.98
N ASN A 257 0.44 4.46 -24.24
CA ASN A 257 0.65 5.90 -24.38
C ASN A 257 2.07 6.28 -23.99
N LEU A 258 2.57 5.73 -22.87
CA LEU A 258 3.92 6.01 -22.37
C LEU A 258 5.02 5.44 -23.28
N LYS A 259 4.80 4.28 -23.91
CA LYS A 259 5.71 3.74 -24.93
C LYS A 259 5.77 4.62 -26.18
N GLU A 260 4.65 5.15 -26.63
CA GLU A 260 4.64 6.08 -27.76
C GLU A 260 5.32 7.41 -27.38
N LEU A 261 5.04 7.92 -26.16
CA LEU A 261 5.66 9.15 -25.64
C LEU A 261 7.21 9.05 -25.57
N SER A 262 7.75 7.88 -25.24
CA SER A 262 9.18 7.65 -25.08
C SER A 262 9.91 7.17 -26.35
N LYS A 263 9.24 7.15 -27.49
CA LYS A 263 9.73 6.55 -28.74
C LYS A 263 11.05 7.17 -29.25
N ASP A 264 11.21 8.47 -29.07
CA ASP A 264 12.41 9.24 -29.42
C ASP A 264 13.62 8.94 -28.53
N ILE A 265 13.41 8.41 -27.32
CA ILE A 265 14.43 8.01 -26.36
C ILE A 265 14.27 6.53 -25.92
N LYS A 266 13.78 5.68 -26.81
CA LYS A 266 13.46 4.27 -26.53
C LYS A 266 14.61 3.45 -25.94
N ASP A 267 15.86 3.82 -26.23
CA ASP A 267 17.06 3.16 -25.71
C ASP A 267 17.43 3.63 -24.29
N ASN A 268 16.73 4.66 -23.80
CA ASN A 268 16.94 5.25 -22.48
C ASN A 268 15.74 5.05 -21.52
N VAL A 269 14.61 4.52 -22.02
CA VAL A 269 13.43 4.18 -21.21
C VAL A 269 13.12 2.70 -21.37
N VAL A 270 13.31 1.93 -20.30
CA VAL A 270 13.12 0.49 -20.29
C VAL A 270 11.82 0.14 -19.57
N PHE A 271 10.87 -0.42 -20.29
CA PHE A 271 9.65 -0.98 -19.69
C PHE A 271 9.87 -2.45 -19.36
N ALA A 272 10.17 -2.73 -18.09
CA ALA A 272 10.45 -4.09 -17.61
C ALA A 272 9.18 -4.96 -17.53
N GLY A 273 7.98 -4.34 -17.59
CA GLY A 273 6.71 -5.04 -17.45
C GLY A 273 6.40 -5.44 -16.02
N LYS A 274 5.39 -6.30 -15.85
CA LYS A 274 4.98 -6.81 -14.54
C LYS A 274 6.03 -7.76 -13.98
N SER A 275 6.52 -7.47 -12.80
CA SER A 275 7.45 -8.34 -12.06
C SER A 275 6.71 -9.25 -11.08
N LEU A 276 7.30 -10.40 -10.76
CA LEU A 276 6.89 -11.20 -9.62
C LEU A 276 7.24 -10.45 -8.34
N TRP A 277 6.43 -10.66 -7.30
CA TRP A 277 6.65 -9.99 -6.02
C TRP A 277 8.03 -10.30 -5.42
N GLU A 278 8.50 -11.54 -5.59
CA GLU A 278 9.81 -12.01 -5.12
C GLU A 278 10.98 -11.33 -5.82
N ASP A 279 10.80 -10.92 -7.08
CA ASP A 279 11.85 -10.32 -7.91
C ASP A 279 11.98 -8.79 -7.72
N VAL A 280 10.97 -8.14 -7.16
CA VAL A 280 10.94 -6.67 -6.98
C VAL A 280 12.17 -6.13 -6.24
N PRO A 281 12.68 -6.75 -5.16
CA PRO A 281 13.90 -6.27 -4.49
C PRO A 281 15.12 -6.17 -5.39
N CYS A 282 15.23 -7.05 -6.42
CA CYS A 282 16.35 -7.00 -7.36
C CYS A 282 16.40 -5.70 -8.18
N TYR A 283 15.24 -5.17 -8.55
CA TYR A 283 15.16 -3.90 -9.29
C TYR A 283 15.61 -2.72 -8.45
N TYR A 284 15.23 -2.68 -7.18
CA TYR A 284 15.70 -1.64 -6.26
C TYR A 284 17.20 -1.73 -6.02
N ASP A 285 17.75 -2.96 -5.86
CA ASP A 285 19.17 -3.17 -5.56
C ASP A 285 20.11 -2.83 -6.75
N ILE A 286 19.60 -2.87 -7.99
CA ILE A 286 20.39 -2.43 -9.17
C ILE A 286 20.27 -0.94 -9.45
N ALA A 287 19.28 -0.25 -8.90
CA ALA A 287 19.01 1.15 -9.17
C ALA A 287 19.94 2.07 -8.37
N ASP A 288 20.38 3.17 -9.00
CA ASP A 288 21.10 4.24 -8.33
C ASP A 288 20.17 5.11 -7.48
N ILE A 289 18.96 5.38 -8.00
CA ILE A 289 17.91 6.15 -7.33
C ILE A 289 16.53 5.60 -7.70
N PHE A 290 15.56 5.83 -6.80
CA PHE A 290 14.14 5.60 -7.04
C PHE A 290 13.42 6.93 -7.24
N VAL A 291 12.46 6.99 -8.18
CA VAL A 291 11.68 8.20 -8.47
C VAL A 291 10.19 7.94 -8.47
N THR A 292 9.41 8.93 -8.01
CA THR A 292 7.96 8.93 -8.16
C THR A 292 7.40 10.35 -8.25
N ALA A 293 6.49 10.57 -9.20
CA ALA A 293 5.78 11.83 -9.38
C ALA A 293 4.30 11.74 -8.97
N SER A 294 3.88 10.65 -8.32
CA SER A 294 2.51 10.47 -7.83
C SER A 294 2.19 11.45 -6.72
N ARG A 295 0.96 12.03 -6.75
CA ARG A 295 0.40 12.89 -5.69
C ARG A 295 -0.91 12.33 -5.12
N SER A 296 -1.26 11.10 -5.51
CA SER A 296 -2.51 10.42 -5.12
C SER A 296 -2.29 9.26 -4.14
N GLU A 297 -1.11 9.16 -3.54
CA GLU A 297 -0.81 8.10 -2.59
C GLU A 297 -1.49 8.34 -1.23
N THR A 298 -1.77 7.25 -0.52
CA THR A 298 -2.11 7.31 0.90
C THR A 298 -0.87 7.27 1.78
N GLN A 299 0.20 6.60 1.33
CA GLN A 299 1.47 6.47 2.05
C GLN A 299 2.70 6.28 1.13
N GLY A 300 2.53 5.66 -0.06
CA GLY A 300 3.65 5.39 -0.98
C GLY A 300 4.56 4.24 -0.54
N LEU A 301 4.04 3.01 -0.50
CA LEU A 301 4.81 1.83 -0.08
C LEU A 301 6.08 1.62 -0.89
N THR A 302 6.08 1.95 -2.18
CA THR A 302 7.27 1.83 -3.05
C THR A 302 8.41 2.74 -2.64
N VAL A 303 8.11 3.88 -2.00
CA VAL A 303 9.13 4.74 -1.36
C VAL A 303 9.77 4.01 -0.18
N LEU A 304 8.98 3.34 0.67
CA LEU A 304 9.50 2.57 1.79
C LEU A 304 10.36 1.39 1.33
N GLU A 305 9.96 0.72 0.25
CA GLU A 305 10.72 -0.36 -0.40
C GLU A 305 12.08 0.15 -0.90
N ALA A 306 12.12 1.32 -1.55
CA ALA A 306 13.35 1.97 -1.98
C ALA A 306 14.27 2.27 -0.80
N LEU A 307 13.74 2.88 0.26
CA LEU A 307 14.54 3.17 1.47
C LEU A 307 15.12 1.89 2.08
N ALA A 308 14.32 0.81 2.18
CA ALA A 308 14.77 -0.47 2.71
C ALA A 308 15.87 -1.11 1.86
N SER A 309 15.84 -0.91 0.55
CA SER A 309 16.89 -1.34 -0.40
C SER A 309 18.14 -0.45 -0.38
N SER A 310 18.22 0.54 0.50
CA SER A 310 19.29 1.54 0.47
C SER A 310 19.32 2.35 -0.84
N THR A 311 18.18 2.58 -1.46
CA THR A 311 18.06 3.32 -2.72
C THR A 311 17.54 4.72 -2.43
N PRO A 312 18.34 5.79 -2.66
CA PRO A 312 17.91 7.17 -2.44
C PRO A 312 16.68 7.53 -3.27
N VAL A 313 15.80 8.34 -2.70
CA VAL A 313 14.51 8.65 -3.30
C VAL A 313 14.47 10.09 -3.82
N VAL A 314 13.89 10.30 -5.02
CA VAL A 314 13.47 11.62 -5.50
C VAL A 314 11.97 11.56 -5.78
N CYS A 315 11.16 12.20 -4.96
CA CYS A 315 9.70 12.12 -5.06
C CYS A 315 9.04 13.49 -5.12
N ALA A 316 7.81 13.53 -5.66
CA ALA A 316 7.00 14.74 -5.61
C ALA A 316 6.80 15.19 -4.15
N ASN A 317 6.76 16.49 -3.91
CA ASN A 317 6.44 17.06 -2.60
C ASN A 317 4.94 16.83 -2.32
N ASP A 318 4.63 15.71 -1.69
CA ASP A 318 3.27 15.32 -1.30
C ASP A 318 3.24 14.85 0.15
N PRO A 319 2.22 15.23 0.93
CA PRO A 319 2.09 14.84 2.34
C PRO A 319 2.11 13.33 2.61
N SER A 320 1.86 12.48 1.61
CA SER A 320 1.94 11.03 1.76
C SER A 320 3.37 10.49 1.92
N TYR A 321 4.38 11.29 1.60
CA TYR A 321 5.80 10.92 1.72
C TYR A 321 6.51 11.57 2.90
N ILE A 322 5.84 12.51 3.60
CA ILE A 322 6.47 13.34 4.64
C ILE A 322 7.04 12.52 5.80
N ASP A 323 6.40 11.40 6.11
CA ASP A 323 6.85 10.49 7.19
C ASP A 323 8.01 9.58 6.74
N ALA A 324 8.24 9.45 5.43
CA ALA A 324 9.25 8.57 4.86
C ALA A 324 10.52 9.31 4.41
N ILE A 325 10.38 10.52 3.89
CA ILE A 325 11.49 11.28 3.33
C ILE A 325 11.92 12.40 4.28
N VAL A 326 13.19 12.40 4.61
CA VAL A 326 13.91 13.50 5.26
C VAL A 326 14.74 14.19 4.19
N PRO A 327 14.26 15.33 3.63
CA PRO A 327 14.93 15.98 2.51
C PRO A 327 16.39 16.34 2.83
N GLY A 328 17.30 16.00 1.92
CA GLY A 328 18.73 16.20 2.10
C GLY A 328 19.43 15.14 2.98
N SER A 329 18.71 14.09 3.40
CA SER A 329 19.28 13.00 4.21
C SER A 329 19.10 11.63 3.54
N ASN A 330 17.87 11.21 3.23
CA ASN A 330 17.59 9.91 2.60
C ASN A 330 16.94 10.05 1.21
N GLY A 331 16.72 11.28 0.76
CA GLY A 331 16.11 11.61 -0.52
C GLY A 331 15.94 13.10 -0.72
N PHE A 332 15.31 13.44 -1.84
CA PHE A 332 14.88 14.78 -2.17
C PHE A 332 13.40 14.79 -2.51
N VAL A 333 12.75 15.92 -2.28
CA VAL A 333 11.40 16.21 -2.77
C VAL A 333 11.48 17.29 -3.86
N PHE A 334 10.47 17.33 -4.75
CA PHE A 334 10.38 18.34 -5.80
C PHE A 334 8.94 18.84 -5.96
N ASP A 335 8.80 20.11 -6.27
CA ASP A 335 7.55 20.75 -6.68
C ASP A 335 7.52 21.03 -8.17
N THR A 336 8.70 21.32 -8.76
CA THR A 336 8.88 21.68 -10.17
C THR A 336 9.76 20.67 -10.92
N GLU A 337 9.70 20.74 -12.24
CA GLU A 337 10.55 19.89 -13.10
C GLU A 337 12.03 20.27 -12.95
N GLU A 338 12.32 21.53 -12.78
CA GLU A 338 13.68 22.05 -12.59
C GLU A 338 14.30 21.43 -11.32
N GLU A 339 13.58 21.43 -10.20
CA GLU A 339 14.02 20.81 -8.95
C GLU A 339 14.23 19.28 -9.12
N TYR A 340 13.33 18.61 -9.84
CA TYR A 340 13.48 17.19 -10.14
C TYR A 340 14.79 16.91 -10.89
N LEU A 341 15.05 17.67 -11.96
CA LEU A 341 16.26 17.52 -12.79
C LEU A 341 17.54 17.84 -11.98
N GLU A 342 17.54 18.91 -11.19
CA GLU A 342 18.67 19.31 -10.35
C GLU A 342 19.00 18.23 -9.31
N ASN A 343 17.98 17.67 -8.63
CA ASN A 343 18.13 16.63 -7.63
C ASN A 343 18.74 15.37 -8.23
N ILE A 344 18.28 14.92 -9.42
CA ILE A 344 18.85 13.77 -10.10
C ILE A 344 20.31 14.03 -10.52
N LYS A 345 20.59 15.18 -11.12
CA LYS A 345 21.94 15.55 -11.52
C LYS A 345 22.91 15.62 -10.34
N LYS A 346 22.43 16.13 -9.19
CA LYS A 346 23.21 16.17 -7.96
C LYS A 346 23.58 14.78 -7.47
N LEU A 347 22.61 13.86 -7.39
CA LEU A 347 22.88 12.48 -6.99
C LEU A 347 23.75 11.70 -7.97
N ARG A 348 23.68 12.01 -9.28
CA ARG A 348 24.59 11.40 -10.27
C ARG A 348 26.02 11.89 -10.13
N LYS A 349 26.22 13.18 -9.91
CA LYS A 349 27.56 13.81 -9.84
C LYS A 349 28.28 13.52 -8.53
N ASP A 350 27.56 13.42 -7.44
CA ASP A 350 28.11 13.28 -6.09
C ASP A 350 27.86 11.86 -5.53
N ASN A 351 28.82 10.96 -5.80
CA ASN A 351 28.75 9.58 -5.32
C ASN A 351 28.77 9.50 -3.78
N LYS A 352 29.50 10.41 -3.10
CA LYS A 352 29.57 10.41 -1.63
C LYS A 352 28.21 10.77 -1.02
N LEU A 353 27.56 11.79 -1.57
CA LEU A 353 26.21 12.16 -1.16
C LEU A 353 25.22 11.01 -1.40
N ARG A 354 25.32 10.33 -2.55
CA ARG A 354 24.45 9.19 -2.86
C ARG A 354 24.66 8.02 -1.89
N GLU A 355 25.90 7.71 -1.54
CA GLU A 355 26.25 6.70 -0.53
C GLU A 355 25.73 7.09 0.86
N GLU A 356 25.87 8.34 1.26
CA GLU A 356 25.33 8.84 2.53
C GLU A 356 23.80 8.69 2.56
N PHE A 357 23.12 9.09 1.50
CA PHE A 357 21.67 8.92 1.38
C PHE A 357 21.26 7.45 1.42
N SER A 358 22.02 6.55 0.81
CA SER A 358 21.78 5.10 0.84
C SER A 358 21.83 4.53 2.26
N ILE A 359 22.83 4.93 3.04
CA ILE A 359 22.98 4.52 4.45
C ILE A 359 21.82 5.07 5.29
N ASN A 360 21.50 6.34 5.12
CA ASN A 360 20.43 6.99 5.85
C ASN A 360 19.06 6.41 5.48
N ALA A 361 18.82 6.10 4.21
CA ALA A 361 17.60 5.45 3.72
C ALA A 361 17.39 4.11 4.44
N ARG A 362 18.42 3.25 4.47
CA ARG A 362 18.37 1.97 5.16
C ARG A 362 18.04 2.12 6.65
N ASN A 363 18.77 2.98 7.35
CA ASN A 363 18.57 3.20 8.77
C ASN A 363 17.16 3.74 9.07
N TYR A 364 16.67 4.64 8.25
CA TYR A 364 15.36 5.24 8.42
C TYR A 364 14.23 4.24 8.16
N SER A 365 14.42 3.32 7.22
CA SER A 365 13.43 2.29 6.85
C SER A 365 13.03 1.39 8.03
N GLU A 366 13.89 1.23 9.04
CA GLU A 366 13.61 0.46 10.26
C GLU A 366 12.36 0.96 11.00
N ASN A 367 11.96 2.23 10.81
CA ASN A 367 10.75 2.78 11.41
C ASN A 367 9.47 2.22 10.78
N PHE A 368 9.57 1.60 9.61
CA PHE A 368 8.46 1.06 8.82
C PHE A 368 8.50 -0.47 8.73
N SER A 369 9.22 -1.15 9.63
CA SER A 369 9.21 -2.61 9.66
C SER A 369 7.83 -3.15 10.01
N SER A 370 7.48 -4.29 9.43
CA SER A 370 6.21 -4.98 9.70
C SER A 370 6.04 -5.32 11.19
N SER A 371 7.13 -5.57 11.90
CA SER A 371 7.12 -5.81 13.35
C SER A 371 6.71 -4.56 14.15
N LYS A 372 7.27 -3.39 13.83
CA LYS A 372 6.86 -2.11 14.48
C LYS A 372 5.41 -1.76 14.14
N TYR A 373 5.00 -1.98 12.90
CA TYR A 373 3.62 -1.81 12.47
C TYR A 373 2.67 -2.67 13.28
N ALA A 374 2.93 -3.98 13.37
CA ALA A 374 2.08 -4.90 14.12
C ALA A 374 1.97 -4.52 15.60
N LYS A 375 3.07 -4.10 16.26
CA LYS A 375 3.05 -3.65 17.66
C LYS A 375 2.12 -2.44 17.85
N ARG A 376 2.22 -1.42 16.98
CA ARG A 376 1.32 -0.25 17.03
C ARG A 376 -0.15 -0.63 16.79
N VAL A 377 -0.42 -1.57 15.89
CA VAL A 377 -1.77 -2.09 15.65
C VAL A 377 -2.29 -2.86 16.85
N LEU A 378 -1.44 -3.63 17.55
CA LEU A 378 -1.81 -4.33 18.79
C LEU A 378 -2.22 -3.36 19.90
N ASP A 379 -1.53 -2.22 20.05
CA ASP A 379 -1.90 -1.18 21.02
C ASP A 379 -3.34 -0.68 20.76
N VAL A 380 -3.70 -0.52 19.47
CA VAL A 380 -5.08 -0.15 19.09
C VAL A 380 -6.07 -1.27 19.39
N TYR A 381 -5.70 -2.53 19.16
CA TYR A 381 -6.56 -3.67 19.47
C TYR A 381 -6.83 -3.77 20.98
N GLU A 382 -5.81 -3.67 21.81
CA GLU A 382 -5.94 -3.73 23.27
C GLU A 382 -6.83 -2.60 23.79
N LYS A 383 -6.64 -1.39 23.27
CA LYS A 383 -7.50 -0.25 23.61
C LYS A 383 -8.95 -0.50 23.17
N ALA A 384 -9.17 -0.93 21.92
CA ALA A 384 -10.52 -1.21 21.41
C ALA A 384 -11.24 -2.29 22.22
N ILE A 385 -10.54 -3.36 22.61
CA ILE A 385 -11.11 -4.43 23.45
C ILE A 385 -11.47 -3.90 24.84
N LYS A 386 -10.60 -3.11 25.46
CA LYS A 386 -10.83 -2.51 26.78
C LYS A 386 -12.04 -1.57 26.75
N ASP A 387 -12.09 -0.65 25.79
CA ASP A 387 -13.15 0.34 25.67
C ASP A 387 -14.51 -0.33 25.38
N TYR A 388 -14.52 -1.37 24.54
CA TYR A 388 -15.73 -2.14 24.23
C TYR A 388 -16.28 -2.87 25.46
N LYS A 389 -15.39 -3.47 26.29
CA LYS A 389 -15.79 -4.14 27.54
C LYS A 389 -16.37 -3.12 28.55
N ASN A 390 -15.72 -1.98 28.71
CA ASN A 390 -16.19 -0.92 29.62
C ASN A 390 -17.56 -0.39 29.21
N PHE A 391 -17.75 -0.13 27.91
CA PHE A 391 -19.06 0.29 27.38
C PHE A 391 -20.17 -0.74 27.68
N LYS A 392 -19.85 -2.03 27.45
CA LYS A 392 -20.81 -3.11 27.68
C LYS A 392 -21.16 -3.25 29.16
N ASN A 393 -20.21 -3.14 30.08
CA ASN A 393 -20.44 -3.22 31.53
C ASN A 393 -21.33 -2.05 32.00
N LYS A 394 -21.02 -0.81 31.58
CA LYS A 394 -21.84 0.36 31.91
C LYS A 394 -23.28 0.23 31.41
N TYR A 395 -23.47 -0.27 30.19
CA TYR A 395 -24.81 -0.49 29.63
C TYR A 395 -25.61 -1.56 30.40
N ILE A 396 -24.93 -2.61 30.89
CA ILE A 396 -25.57 -3.64 31.75
C ILE A 396 -25.96 -3.05 33.10
N GLU A 397 -25.11 -2.25 33.74
CA GLU A 397 -25.39 -1.57 35.00
C GLU A 397 -26.56 -0.62 34.88
N GLU A 398 -26.69 0.12 33.77
CA GLU A 398 -27.81 1.03 33.50
C GLU A 398 -29.16 0.31 33.25
N ILE A 399 -29.15 -0.97 32.86
CA ILE A 399 -30.37 -1.76 32.61
C ILE A 399 -30.83 -2.51 33.88
N ILE A 400 -29.88 -2.92 34.73
CA ILE A 400 -30.16 -3.75 35.90
C ILE A 400 -30.39 -2.90 37.16
N GLY A 401 -29.87 -1.66 37.21
CA GLY A 401 -30.09 -0.69 38.28
C GLY A 401 -31.33 0.17 38.01
#